data_cdbca662743788c5ea4d855eacdbceba
#
_entry.id   cdbca662743788c5ea4d855eacdbceba
#
_cell.length_a   1.000
_cell.length_b   1.000
_cell.length_c   1.000
_cell.angle_alpha   90.00
_cell.angle_beta   90.00
_cell.angle_gamma   90.00
#
_symmetry.space_group_name_H-M   'P 1'
#
loop_
_entity.id
_entity.type
_entity.pdbx_description
1 polymer ?
#
loop_
_entity_poly.entity_id
_entity_poly.type
_entity_poly.pdbx_seq_one_letter_code
_entity_poly.pdbx_strand_id
1 'polypeptide(L)'
;MKSIPNFLQRMIRFCRKYQVWLLSAVVLLGCLAMLEGSCITNWYEVYQYVVLFDIRYIILNFLTLGVFWVLFFVIGRRAWVADLLCSLLFGCLAIANHYVIAFHTMPLSFLLINNFTTAMNVISGYNFTLSLPVILILAALVVLLVICLMVRRKERADAAKPAGRRSFRVVRDLLLVLMSAGVLYFGYFSPDPIKPKKTIGWLWNEAYNIYGYLPCSIESLVQLLTVTNEPDGYSQEALDRIQIDHRETAAETLPDVILILNESFYDLRQITDVETDVPYLETVETMENLLSGYAVVPGAGGSTNSSEYELLTSNSMWLMPGVTPFNTMNLQNANSVVSHLAGLGYSTLACHPEPSANYSRVMAYPLLGFQASYFEPDFENREYYADRVMETDECTYRNLIRWYEAQREDRPRFLYTLTLQNHGGWDVNPAEADTVHVTNDFGDYTGQVNEYLSCISLSDRAFGELTDYFSAVDRPVIVCMVGDHAPKFASSVTDPSLSAEEKALNVRKVPLLIWANFDLPDADLGTMSMNYVIPSLLETAGVPLTPYYSYMLQLKEQIPILTAYGSYYDAQGNLYTYDSDNGAAYESAVNDYFYLEYHNLQKDRRQSLFQPYP
;
A
#
# COMPACT_ATOMS: atom_id res chain seq x y z
N MET A 1 22.04 -45.99 45.15
CA MET A 1 21.74 -44.70 44.50
C MET A 1 23.00 -44.23 43.78
N LYS A 2 23.00 -44.26 42.42
CA LYS A 2 24.14 -43.81 41.61
C LYS A 2 24.34 -42.30 41.89
N SER A 3 25.57 -41.89 42.25
CA SER A 3 25.92 -40.50 42.53
C SER A 3 25.71 -39.67 41.25
N ILE A 4 24.86 -38.66 41.33
CA ILE A 4 24.60 -37.69 40.21
C ILE A 4 25.96 -37.09 39.82
N PRO A 5 26.34 -37.05 38.54
CA PRO A 5 27.60 -36.46 38.08
C PRO A 5 27.77 -35.02 38.60
N ASN A 6 28.99 -34.64 38.95
CA ASN A 6 29.30 -33.29 39.51
C ASN A 6 28.81 -32.14 38.58
N PHE A 7 28.81 -32.37 37.30
CA PHE A 7 28.25 -31.42 36.29
C PHE A 7 26.75 -31.21 36.52
N LEU A 8 25.98 -32.30 36.66
CA LEU A 8 24.53 -32.24 36.84
C LEU A 8 24.15 -31.56 38.18
N GLN A 9 24.96 -31.79 39.23
CA GLN A 9 24.78 -31.12 40.53
C GLN A 9 25.07 -29.59 40.44
N ARG A 10 26.05 -29.19 39.63
CA ARG A 10 26.35 -27.76 39.38
C ARG A 10 25.20 -27.12 38.56
N MET A 11 24.68 -27.79 37.55
CA MET A 11 23.55 -27.34 36.73
C MET A 11 22.28 -27.18 37.57
N ILE A 12 21.95 -28.16 38.45
CA ILE A 12 20.78 -28.09 39.32
C ILE A 12 20.93 -26.90 40.30
N ARG A 13 22.13 -26.68 40.86
CA ARG A 13 22.40 -25.52 41.75
C ARG A 13 22.26 -24.20 40.99
N PHE A 14 22.72 -24.11 39.75
CA PHE A 14 22.56 -22.94 38.89
C PHE A 14 21.08 -22.66 38.60
N CYS A 15 20.32 -23.65 38.12
CA CYS A 15 18.88 -23.53 37.87
C CYS A 15 18.10 -23.09 39.10
N ARG A 16 18.39 -23.64 40.29
CA ARG A 16 17.74 -23.22 41.56
C ARG A 16 18.06 -21.79 41.94
N LYS A 17 19.30 -21.33 41.68
CA LYS A 17 19.74 -19.97 42.00
C LYS A 17 19.06 -18.94 41.09
N TYR A 18 18.90 -19.25 39.81
CA TYR A 18 18.37 -18.34 38.81
C TYR A 18 16.93 -18.67 38.38
N GLN A 19 16.22 -19.50 39.15
CA GLN A 19 14.89 -20.04 38.82
C GLN A 19 13.88 -18.95 38.45
N VAL A 20 13.85 -17.80 39.12
CA VAL A 20 12.96 -16.68 38.78
C VAL A 20 13.22 -16.21 37.35
N TRP A 21 14.45 -15.87 37.00
CA TRP A 21 14.84 -15.37 35.70
C TRP A 21 14.64 -16.38 34.58
N LEU A 22 14.90 -17.68 34.85
CA LEU A 22 14.66 -18.74 33.89
C LEU A 22 13.16 -18.93 33.60
N LEU A 23 12.31 -18.85 34.63
CA LEU A 23 10.86 -18.94 34.45
C LEU A 23 10.31 -17.70 33.73
N SER A 24 10.81 -16.49 34.04
CA SER A 24 10.44 -15.28 33.28
C SER A 24 10.87 -15.35 31.82
N ALA A 25 12.04 -15.93 31.53
CA ALA A 25 12.44 -16.16 30.12
C ALA A 25 11.47 -17.14 29.41
N VAL A 26 10.99 -18.18 30.09
CA VAL A 26 9.97 -19.10 29.55
C VAL A 26 8.66 -18.36 29.31
N VAL A 27 8.26 -17.45 30.18
CA VAL A 27 7.07 -16.60 29.98
C VAL A 27 7.23 -15.74 28.72
N LEU A 28 8.39 -15.09 28.54
CA LEU A 28 8.64 -14.29 27.34
C LEU A 28 8.65 -15.13 26.06
N LEU A 29 9.22 -16.34 26.09
CA LEU A 29 9.16 -17.27 24.96
C LEU A 29 7.71 -17.69 24.64
N GLY A 30 6.90 -17.92 25.68
CA GLY A 30 5.48 -18.20 25.51
C GLY A 30 4.69 -17.01 24.92
N CYS A 31 4.99 -15.79 25.36
CA CYS A 31 4.42 -14.56 24.76
C CYS A 31 4.81 -14.42 23.28
N LEU A 32 6.08 -14.68 22.96
CA LEU A 32 6.56 -14.68 21.59
C LEU A 32 5.80 -15.71 20.75
N ALA A 33 5.69 -16.94 21.22
CA ALA A 33 4.99 -18.00 20.52
C ALA A 33 3.50 -17.69 20.28
N MET A 34 2.81 -17.04 21.22
CA MET A 34 1.42 -16.58 21.04
C MET A 34 1.32 -15.50 19.97
N LEU A 35 2.22 -14.51 19.97
CA LEU A 35 2.22 -13.43 18.99
C LEU A 35 2.52 -13.94 17.58
N GLU A 36 3.62 -14.66 17.40
CA GLU A 36 4.01 -15.21 16.10
C GLU A 36 2.97 -16.22 15.58
N GLY A 37 2.47 -17.09 16.47
CA GLY A 37 1.42 -18.04 16.12
C GLY A 37 0.09 -17.40 15.73
N SER A 38 -0.18 -16.17 16.18
CA SER A 38 -1.39 -15.42 15.79
C SER A 38 -1.32 -14.87 14.36
N CYS A 39 -0.12 -14.77 13.77
CA CYS A 39 0.09 -14.33 12.40
C CYS A 39 -0.09 -15.46 11.38
N ILE A 40 0.01 -16.72 11.80
CA ILE A 40 -0.01 -17.89 10.92
C ILE A 40 -1.46 -18.32 10.69
N THR A 41 -1.93 -18.26 9.44
CA THR A 41 -3.28 -18.64 9.04
C THR A 41 -3.32 -19.92 8.19
N ASN A 42 -2.23 -20.26 7.51
CA ASN A 42 -2.15 -21.41 6.61
C ASN A 42 -0.75 -22.08 6.59
N TRP A 43 -0.64 -23.25 5.94
CA TRP A 43 0.60 -24.00 5.87
C TRP A 43 1.71 -23.33 5.03
N TYR A 44 1.36 -22.49 4.07
CA TYR A 44 2.32 -21.74 3.28
C TYR A 44 3.05 -20.69 4.14
N GLU A 45 2.35 -20.04 5.05
CA GLU A 45 2.94 -19.11 6.02
C GLU A 45 3.85 -19.83 7.02
N VAL A 46 3.49 -21.06 7.45
CA VAL A 46 4.39 -21.89 8.25
C VAL A 46 5.69 -22.19 7.48
N TYR A 47 5.56 -22.52 6.19
CA TYR A 47 6.72 -22.74 5.33
C TYR A 47 7.58 -21.47 5.19
N GLN A 48 6.97 -20.31 4.93
CA GLN A 48 7.68 -19.01 4.89
C GLN A 48 8.43 -18.75 6.20
N TYR A 49 7.76 -18.89 7.33
CA TYR A 49 8.35 -18.69 8.65
C TYR A 49 9.54 -19.63 8.92
N VAL A 50 9.49 -20.88 8.47
CA VAL A 50 10.55 -21.88 8.68
C VAL A 50 11.70 -21.73 7.68
N VAL A 51 11.41 -21.48 6.41
CA VAL A 51 12.39 -21.48 5.31
C VAL A 51 13.08 -20.14 5.14
N LEU A 52 12.34 -19.04 5.33
CA LEU A 52 12.88 -17.68 5.27
C LEU A 52 13.42 -17.21 6.64
N PHE A 53 13.57 -18.14 7.57
CA PHE A 53 14.02 -17.94 8.93
C PHE A 53 15.35 -17.18 9.00
N ASP A 54 15.30 -15.99 9.61
CA ASP A 54 16.50 -15.24 9.98
C ASP A 54 16.53 -15.05 11.51
N ILE A 55 17.48 -15.74 12.14
CA ILE A 55 17.65 -15.72 13.60
C ILE A 55 17.77 -14.30 14.19
N ARG A 56 18.26 -13.33 13.40
CA ARG A 56 18.40 -11.93 13.85
C ARG A 56 17.07 -11.34 14.23
N TYR A 57 16.03 -11.60 13.45
CA TYR A 57 14.69 -11.06 13.72
C TYR A 57 14.00 -11.74 14.91
N ILE A 58 14.21 -13.03 15.11
CA ILE A 58 13.71 -13.73 16.31
C ILE A 58 14.38 -13.20 17.58
N ILE A 59 15.70 -12.99 17.51
CA ILE A 59 16.43 -12.37 18.63
C ILE A 59 15.91 -10.95 18.87
N LEU A 60 15.71 -10.15 17.83
CA LEU A 60 15.17 -8.80 17.95
C LEU A 60 13.76 -8.80 18.56
N ASN A 61 12.88 -9.71 18.11
CA ASN A 61 11.55 -9.90 18.68
C ASN A 61 11.61 -10.21 20.19
N PHE A 62 12.43 -11.21 20.56
CA PHE A 62 12.59 -11.61 21.96
C PHE A 62 13.18 -10.49 22.82
N LEU A 63 14.17 -9.77 22.33
CA LEU A 63 14.76 -8.62 23.03
C LEU A 63 13.76 -7.47 23.18
N THR A 64 12.93 -7.23 22.18
CA THR A 64 11.87 -6.21 22.21
C THR A 64 10.80 -6.57 23.25
N LEU A 65 10.39 -7.84 23.34
CA LEU A 65 9.57 -8.32 24.46
C LEU A 65 10.24 -8.07 25.79
N GLY A 66 11.55 -8.30 25.87
CA GLY A 66 12.38 -8.02 27.05
C GLY A 66 12.33 -6.54 27.47
N VAL A 67 12.24 -5.59 26.54
CA VAL A 67 12.08 -4.16 26.84
C VAL A 67 10.77 -3.91 27.60
N PHE A 68 9.65 -4.46 27.12
CA PHE A 68 8.35 -4.36 27.82
C PHE A 68 8.40 -5.02 29.20
N TRP A 69 9.04 -6.18 29.28
CA TRP A 69 9.20 -6.85 30.56
C TRP A 69 10.02 -6.01 31.55
N VAL A 70 11.11 -5.39 31.12
CA VAL A 70 11.93 -4.49 31.95
C VAL A 70 11.11 -3.29 32.40
N LEU A 71 10.31 -2.68 31.52
CA LEU A 71 9.42 -1.58 31.87
C LEU A 71 8.48 -1.98 33.02
N PHE A 72 7.77 -3.10 32.86
CA PHE A 72 6.86 -3.59 33.91
C PHE A 72 7.58 -4.02 35.18
N PHE A 73 8.79 -4.57 35.04
CA PHE A 73 9.62 -4.94 36.19
C PHE A 73 10.09 -3.72 36.99
N VAL A 74 10.52 -2.66 36.34
CA VAL A 74 10.97 -1.42 36.99
C VAL A 74 9.82 -0.74 37.73
N ILE A 75 8.63 -0.71 37.09
CA ILE A 75 7.40 -0.14 37.70
C ILE A 75 6.92 -1.02 38.86
N GLY A 76 6.72 -2.31 38.63
CA GLY A 76 6.14 -3.26 39.61
C GLY A 76 7.14 -3.78 40.65
N ARG A 77 8.44 -3.62 40.38
CA ARG A 77 9.57 -4.07 41.22
C ARG A 77 9.56 -5.55 41.56
N ARG A 78 8.84 -6.36 40.80
CA ARG A 78 8.69 -7.80 41.01
C ARG A 78 8.59 -8.50 39.66
N ALA A 79 9.37 -9.57 39.48
CA ALA A 79 9.38 -10.32 38.22
C ALA A 79 8.01 -10.92 37.90
N TRP A 80 7.31 -11.50 38.91
CA TRP A 80 5.98 -12.08 38.66
C TRP A 80 4.94 -11.05 38.17
N VAL A 81 5.09 -9.76 38.54
CA VAL A 81 4.21 -8.68 38.08
C VAL A 81 4.50 -8.38 36.61
N ALA A 82 5.79 -8.30 36.25
CA ALA A 82 6.20 -8.14 34.85
C ALA A 82 5.74 -9.31 33.98
N ASP A 83 5.94 -10.55 34.46
CA ASP A 83 5.49 -11.77 33.79
C ASP A 83 3.98 -11.77 33.57
N LEU A 84 3.20 -11.39 34.60
CA LEU A 84 1.74 -11.32 34.51
C LEU A 84 1.28 -10.26 33.50
N LEU A 85 1.84 -9.05 33.57
CA LEU A 85 1.46 -7.96 32.67
C LEU A 85 1.87 -8.26 31.22
N CYS A 86 3.06 -8.83 30.99
CA CYS A 86 3.45 -9.31 29.66
C CYS A 86 2.49 -10.39 29.15
N SER A 87 2.18 -11.40 29.96
CA SER A 87 1.29 -12.49 29.55
C SER A 87 -0.10 -11.97 29.17
N LEU A 88 -0.68 -11.07 29.96
CA LEU A 88 -1.99 -10.48 29.67
C LEU A 88 -1.94 -9.58 28.43
N LEU A 89 -0.97 -8.65 28.35
CA LEU A 89 -0.84 -7.72 27.22
C LEU A 89 -0.67 -8.48 25.92
N PHE A 90 0.31 -9.37 25.84
CA PHE A 90 0.64 -10.05 24.60
C PHE A 90 -0.35 -11.19 24.27
N GLY A 91 -0.99 -11.79 25.27
CA GLY A 91 -2.09 -12.72 25.05
C GLY A 91 -3.33 -12.03 24.47
N CYS A 92 -3.73 -10.88 25.01
CA CYS A 92 -4.82 -10.08 24.44
C CYS A 92 -4.48 -9.58 23.03
N LEU A 93 -3.23 -9.12 22.84
CA LEU A 93 -2.76 -8.66 21.53
C LEU A 93 -2.77 -9.78 20.48
N ALA A 94 -2.35 -10.99 20.85
CA ALA A 94 -2.37 -12.16 19.97
C ALA A 94 -3.81 -12.54 19.56
N ILE A 95 -4.77 -12.52 20.51
CA ILE A 95 -6.18 -12.78 20.20
C ILE A 95 -6.73 -11.69 19.27
N ALA A 96 -6.48 -10.41 19.58
CA ALA A 96 -6.91 -9.29 18.75
C ALA A 96 -6.33 -9.39 17.33
N ASN A 97 -5.01 -9.68 17.23
CA ASN A 97 -4.35 -9.86 15.94
C ASN A 97 -4.96 -10.99 15.12
N HIS A 98 -5.26 -12.13 15.74
CA HIS A 98 -5.90 -13.26 15.07
C HIS A 98 -7.25 -12.87 14.45
N TYR A 99 -8.11 -12.15 15.18
CA TYR A 99 -9.39 -11.71 14.65
C TYR A 99 -9.24 -10.61 13.58
N VAL A 100 -8.29 -9.69 13.75
CA VAL A 100 -8.00 -8.68 12.72
C VAL A 100 -7.56 -9.35 11.42
N ILE A 101 -6.67 -10.34 11.48
CA ILE A 101 -6.28 -11.11 10.29
C ILE A 101 -7.48 -11.87 9.71
N ALA A 102 -8.31 -12.50 10.54
CA ALA A 102 -9.47 -13.26 10.07
C ALA A 102 -10.52 -12.39 9.35
N PHE A 103 -10.67 -11.11 9.74
CA PHE A 103 -11.67 -10.21 9.18
C PHE A 103 -11.11 -9.27 8.11
N HIS A 104 -9.86 -8.86 8.24
CA HIS A 104 -9.22 -7.88 7.36
C HIS A 104 -8.03 -8.45 6.60
N THR A 105 -7.72 -9.75 6.79
CA THR A 105 -6.61 -10.46 6.15
C THR A 105 -5.23 -9.83 6.37
N MET A 106 -5.10 -8.92 7.35
CA MET A 106 -3.89 -8.17 7.67
C MET A 106 -3.58 -8.21 9.16
N PRO A 107 -2.30 -8.24 9.58
CA PRO A 107 -1.92 -8.16 10.98
C PRO A 107 -2.29 -6.82 11.61
N LEU A 108 -2.63 -6.86 12.90
CA LEU A 108 -2.87 -5.66 13.68
C LEU A 108 -1.58 -4.82 13.77
N SER A 109 -1.57 -3.63 13.19
CA SER A 109 -0.46 -2.69 13.16
C SER A 109 -0.85 -1.34 13.76
N PHE A 110 0.13 -0.48 14.08
CA PHE A 110 -0.16 0.88 14.54
C PHE A 110 -0.82 1.75 13.48
N LEU A 111 -0.64 1.44 12.20
CA LEU A 111 -1.29 2.16 11.10
C LEU A 111 -2.82 2.02 11.13
N LEU A 112 -3.33 0.89 11.65
CA LEU A 112 -4.78 0.69 11.83
C LEU A 112 -5.40 1.59 12.90
N ILE A 113 -4.59 2.27 13.75
CA ILE A 113 -5.10 3.23 14.73
C ILE A 113 -5.83 4.39 14.04
N ASN A 114 -5.37 4.82 12.88
CA ASN A 114 -6.02 5.88 12.10
C ASN A 114 -7.42 5.44 11.62
N ASN A 115 -7.63 4.15 11.43
CA ASN A 115 -8.87 3.56 10.94
C ASN A 115 -9.72 2.95 12.07
N PHE A 116 -9.34 3.15 13.33
CA PHE A 116 -10.00 2.52 14.50
C PHE A 116 -11.49 2.84 14.59
N THR A 117 -11.90 4.07 14.28
CA THR A 117 -13.30 4.48 14.30
C THR A 117 -14.10 3.75 13.22
N THR A 118 -13.56 3.61 12.02
CA THR A 118 -14.19 2.86 10.91
C THR A 118 -14.28 1.37 11.24
N ALA A 119 -13.20 0.79 11.79
CA ALA A 119 -13.19 -0.60 12.24
C ALA A 119 -14.24 -0.87 13.35
N MET A 120 -14.40 0.06 14.30
CA MET A 120 -15.42 -0.05 15.36
C MET A 120 -16.86 0.02 14.83
N ASN A 121 -17.12 0.80 13.81
CA ASN A 121 -18.45 0.91 13.20
C ASN A 121 -18.89 -0.39 12.48
N VAL A 122 -17.92 -1.17 11.99
CA VAL A 122 -18.14 -2.42 11.26
C VAL A 122 -18.13 -3.64 12.20
N ILE A 123 -17.63 -3.50 13.44
CA ILE A 123 -17.41 -4.60 14.38
C ILE A 123 -18.69 -5.36 14.73
N SER A 124 -19.85 -4.70 14.70
CA SER A 124 -21.15 -5.32 14.97
C SER A 124 -21.61 -6.32 13.89
N GLY A 125 -20.99 -6.29 12.71
CA GLY A 125 -21.26 -7.23 11.61
C GLY A 125 -20.42 -8.51 11.65
N TYR A 126 -19.42 -8.61 12.55
CA TYR A 126 -18.50 -9.73 12.60
C TYR A 126 -18.92 -10.79 13.65
N ASN A 127 -18.86 -12.05 13.24
CA ASN A 127 -19.10 -13.18 14.15
C ASN A 127 -17.78 -13.65 14.78
N PHE A 128 -17.59 -13.37 16.07
CA PHE A 128 -16.44 -13.82 16.84
C PHE A 128 -16.61 -15.29 17.25
N THR A 129 -16.10 -16.20 16.43
CA THR A 129 -16.14 -17.65 16.71
C THR A 129 -14.89 -18.08 17.49
N LEU A 130 -15.05 -19.03 18.40
CA LEU A 130 -13.95 -19.61 19.16
C LEU A 130 -13.16 -20.59 18.25
N SER A 131 -12.22 -20.05 17.46
CA SER A 131 -11.39 -20.84 16.53
C SER A 131 -10.31 -21.62 17.27
N LEU A 132 -9.75 -22.65 16.62
CA LEU A 132 -8.64 -23.44 17.20
C LEU A 132 -7.42 -22.60 17.59
N PRO A 133 -6.95 -21.63 16.80
CA PRO A 133 -5.87 -20.72 17.22
C PRO A 133 -6.19 -19.96 18.50
N VAL A 134 -7.40 -19.43 18.64
CA VAL A 134 -7.83 -18.70 19.87
C VAL A 134 -7.82 -19.63 21.07
N ILE A 135 -8.30 -20.88 20.92
CA ILE A 135 -8.27 -21.89 21.99
C ILE A 135 -6.82 -22.17 22.42
N LEU A 136 -5.91 -22.31 21.46
CA LEU A 136 -4.48 -22.55 21.74
C LEU A 136 -3.82 -21.36 22.45
N ILE A 137 -4.13 -20.13 22.03
CA ILE A 137 -3.65 -18.92 22.71
C ILE A 137 -4.17 -18.84 24.14
N LEU A 138 -5.46 -19.12 24.38
CA LEU A 138 -6.04 -19.16 25.71
C LEU A 138 -5.42 -20.25 26.60
N ALA A 139 -5.19 -21.44 26.04
CA ALA A 139 -4.51 -22.54 26.75
C ALA A 139 -3.06 -22.14 27.11
N ALA A 140 -2.31 -21.54 26.19
CA ALA A 140 -0.97 -21.03 26.44
C ALA A 140 -0.99 -19.96 27.54
N LEU A 141 -1.95 -19.02 27.50
CA LEU A 141 -2.11 -17.99 28.51
C LEU A 141 -2.35 -18.59 29.90
N VAL A 142 -3.18 -19.63 30.03
CA VAL A 142 -3.39 -20.33 31.30
C VAL A 142 -2.08 -20.95 31.81
N VAL A 143 -1.29 -21.58 30.95
CA VAL A 143 0.03 -22.13 31.32
C VAL A 143 0.97 -21.02 31.81
N LEU A 144 1.03 -19.88 31.11
CA LEU A 144 1.85 -18.73 31.51
C LEU A 144 1.40 -18.18 32.88
N LEU A 145 0.12 -18.07 33.12
CA LEU A 145 -0.41 -17.64 34.43
C LEU A 145 0.00 -18.59 35.58
N VAL A 146 0.03 -19.90 35.33
CA VAL A 146 0.55 -20.87 36.30
C VAL A 146 2.03 -20.63 36.57
N ILE A 147 2.84 -20.39 35.52
CA ILE A 147 4.27 -20.06 35.67
C ILE A 147 4.44 -18.76 36.44
N CYS A 148 3.65 -17.72 36.21
CA CYS A 148 3.66 -16.48 36.99
C CYS A 148 3.40 -16.74 38.49
N LEU A 149 2.46 -17.66 38.80
CA LEU A 149 2.23 -18.06 40.19
C LEU A 149 3.44 -18.80 40.83
N MET A 150 4.16 -19.60 40.04
CA MET A 150 5.40 -20.24 40.47
C MET A 150 6.50 -19.19 40.76
N VAL A 151 6.67 -18.20 39.86
CA VAL A 151 7.59 -17.07 40.06
C VAL A 151 7.23 -16.29 41.34
N ARG A 152 5.93 -15.98 41.51
CA ARG A 152 5.43 -15.29 42.72
C ARG A 152 5.75 -16.04 44.01
N ARG A 153 5.52 -17.37 44.02
CA ARG A 153 5.83 -18.21 45.18
C ARG A 153 7.33 -18.20 45.50
N LYS A 154 8.17 -18.29 44.46
CA LYS A 154 9.62 -18.27 44.60
C LYS A 154 10.13 -16.92 45.09
N GLU A 155 9.68 -15.81 44.55
CA GLU A 155 10.04 -14.46 45.02
C GLU A 155 9.64 -14.22 46.47
N ARG A 156 8.45 -14.70 46.88
CA ARG A 156 8.03 -14.63 48.27
C ARG A 156 8.97 -15.42 49.21
N ALA A 157 9.37 -16.62 48.80
CA ALA A 157 10.31 -17.44 49.57
C ALA A 157 11.71 -16.80 49.65
N ASP A 158 12.15 -16.13 48.57
CA ASP A 158 13.45 -15.43 48.55
C ASP A 158 13.40 -14.07 49.25
N ALA A 159 12.24 -13.42 49.35
CA ALA A 159 12.06 -12.17 50.12
C ALA A 159 12.22 -12.33 51.63
N ALA A 160 12.12 -13.56 52.15
CA ALA A 160 12.41 -13.87 53.56
C ALA A 160 13.93 -13.84 53.88
N LYS A 161 14.81 -13.71 52.88
CA LYS A 161 16.26 -13.58 53.03
C LYS A 161 16.66 -12.10 53.22
N PRO A 162 17.78 -11.80 53.93
CA PRO A 162 18.21 -10.42 54.17
C PRO A 162 18.35 -9.66 52.83
N ALA A 163 17.67 -8.51 52.76
CA ALA A 163 17.61 -7.70 51.54
C ALA A 163 19.00 -7.13 51.20
N GLY A 164 19.46 -7.32 49.97
CA GLY A 164 20.66 -6.67 49.42
C GLY A 164 20.57 -5.14 49.52
N ARG A 165 21.72 -4.46 49.54
CA ARG A 165 21.81 -2.98 49.69
C ARG A 165 20.93 -2.27 48.64
N ARG A 166 20.20 -1.25 49.07
CA ARG A 166 19.28 -0.45 48.20
C ARG A 166 19.99 0.09 46.95
N SER A 167 21.28 0.48 47.10
CA SER A 167 22.13 0.95 46.00
C SER A 167 22.31 -0.09 44.87
N PHE A 168 22.43 -1.38 45.26
CA PHE A 168 22.61 -2.44 44.25
C PHE A 168 21.34 -2.64 43.38
N ARG A 169 20.16 -2.44 43.94
CA ARG A 169 18.89 -2.53 43.20
C ARG A 169 18.74 -1.37 42.22
N VAL A 170 19.11 -0.15 42.63
CA VAL A 170 19.06 1.02 41.73
C VAL A 170 20.02 0.85 40.54
N VAL A 171 21.26 0.40 40.82
CA VAL A 171 22.25 0.14 39.76
C VAL A 171 21.76 -0.94 38.77
N ARG A 172 21.19 -2.02 39.28
CA ARG A 172 20.60 -3.07 38.46
C ARG A 172 19.48 -2.52 37.57
N ASP A 173 18.52 -1.78 38.13
CA ASP A 173 17.38 -1.22 37.41
C ASP A 173 17.85 -0.23 36.34
N LEU A 174 18.85 0.60 36.66
CA LEU A 174 19.48 1.50 35.68
C LEU A 174 20.15 0.72 34.52
N LEU A 175 20.89 -0.33 34.82
CA LEU A 175 21.53 -1.17 33.80
C LEU A 175 20.48 -1.84 32.89
N LEU A 176 19.38 -2.33 33.46
CA LEU A 176 18.30 -2.92 32.65
C LEU A 176 17.66 -1.87 31.74
N VAL A 177 17.43 -0.65 32.20
CA VAL A 177 16.91 0.44 31.39
C VAL A 177 17.89 0.83 30.27
N LEU A 178 19.19 0.95 30.60
CA LEU A 178 20.22 1.25 29.59
C LEU A 178 20.34 0.14 28.54
N MET A 179 20.26 -1.13 28.95
CA MET A 179 20.24 -2.27 28.02
C MET A 179 19.00 -2.20 27.11
N SER A 180 17.83 -1.89 27.66
CA SER A 180 16.59 -1.73 26.89
C SER A 180 16.69 -0.57 25.89
N ALA A 181 17.25 0.57 26.29
CA ALA A 181 17.53 1.68 25.40
C ALA A 181 18.51 1.28 24.28
N GLY A 182 19.54 0.49 24.59
CA GLY A 182 20.45 -0.09 23.61
C GLY A 182 19.75 -1.00 22.60
N VAL A 183 18.85 -1.86 23.06
CA VAL A 183 18.05 -2.73 22.16
C VAL A 183 17.20 -1.89 21.20
N LEU A 184 16.52 -0.86 21.70
CA LEU A 184 15.71 0.02 20.87
C LEU A 184 16.60 0.81 19.89
N TYR A 185 17.70 1.39 20.34
CA TYR A 185 18.59 2.17 19.47
C TYR A 185 19.20 1.32 18.36
N PHE A 186 19.89 0.23 18.70
CA PHE A 186 20.56 -0.60 17.70
C PHE A 186 19.58 -1.44 16.88
N GLY A 187 18.44 -1.81 17.47
CA GLY A 187 17.40 -2.56 16.78
C GLY A 187 16.65 -1.74 15.74
N TYR A 188 16.39 -0.46 16.02
CA TYR A 188 15.40 0.31 15.24
C TYR A 188 15.88 1.69 14.77
N PHE A 189 16.75 2.39 15.51
CA PHE A 189 17.02 3.81 15.29
C PHE A 189 18.47 4.15 14.93
N SER A 190 19.39 3.18 14.95
CA SER A 190 20.79 3.42 14.54
C SER A 190 20.89 3.65 13.02
N PRO A 191 22.01 4.20 12.51
CA PRO A 191 22.21 4.36 11.06
C PRO A 191 22.16 3.05 10.28
N ASP A 192 22.51 1.92 10.92
CA ASP A 192 22.40 0.57 10.36
C ASP A 192 21.63 -0.35 11.34
N PRO A 193 20.29 -0.20 11.41
CA PRO A 193 19.47 -0.94 12.35
C PRO A 193 19.30 -2.41 11.95
N ILE A 194 19.00 -3.27 12.95
CA ILE A 194 18.68 -4.69 12.70
C ILE A 194 17.28 -4.83 12.09
N LYS A 195 16.38 -3.85 12.30
CA LYS A 195 15.02 -3.86 11.74
C LYS A 195 15.02 -4.12 10.24
N PRO A 196 13.88 -4.56 9.66
CA PRO A 196 13.74 -4.71 8.22
C PRO A 196 14.20 -3.47 7.47
N LYS A 197 15.17 -3.62 6.56
CA LYS A 197 15.69 -2.51 5.73
C LYS A 197 14.79 -2.21 4.54
N LYS A 198 13.99 -3.18 4.12
CA LYS A 198 12.94 -2.97 3.11
C LYS A 198 11.69 -2.53 3.83
N THR A 199 11.07 -1.49 3.32
CA THR A 199 9.69 -1.15 3.67
C THR A 199 8.87 -2.43 3.69
N ILE A 200 8.02 -2.56 4.70
CA ILE A 200 7.03 -3.62 4.77
C ILE A 200 6.34 -3.61 3.40
N GLY A 201 6.54 -4.68 2.63
CA GLY A 201 6.16 -4.71 1.22
C GLY A 201 4.65 -4.63 1.01
N TRP A 202 4.21 -4.87 -0.20
CA TRP A 202 2.79 -4.88 -0.60
C TRP A 202 1.95 -5.92 0.16
N LEU A 203 2.57 -6.96 0.75
CA LEU A 203 1.94 -7.96 1.61
C LEU A 203 2.45 -7.86 3.05
N TRP A 204 1.67 -7.23 3.92
CA TRP A 204 1.95 -7.14 5.36
C TRP A 204 2.14 -8.51 6.01
N ASN A 205 1.31 -9.50 5.64
CA ASN A 205 1.39 -10.86 6.18
C ASN A 205 2.78 -11.46 5.96
N GLU A 206 3.37 -11.32 4.76
CA GLU A 206 4.73 -11.79 4.48
C GLU A 206 5.77 -11.10 5.35
N ALA A 207 5.67 -9.79 5.51
CA ALA A 207 6.60 -9.05 6.35
C ALA A 207 6.54 -9.52 7.82
N TYR A 208 5.35 -9.74 8.36
CA TYR A 208 5.18 -10.25 9.72
C TYR A 208 5.68 -11.70 9.86
N ASN A 209 5.50 -12.54 8.86
CA ASN A 209 6.00 -13.91 8.84
C ASN A 209 7.53 -13.99 8.73
N ILE A 210 8.18 -13.05 8.00
CA ILE A 210 9.63 -13.03 7.81
C ILE A 210 10.35 -12.33 8.97
N TYR A 211 9.84 -11.19 9.41
CA TYR A 211 10.53 -10.31 10.37
C TYR A 211 9.98 -10.42 11.80
N GLY A 212 8.81 -11.03 11.96
CA GLY A 212 8.12 -11.19 13.23
C GLY A 212 7.25 -10.00 13.64
N TYR A 213 6.34 -10.26 14.58
CA TYR A 213 5.27 -9.34 14.95
C TYR A 213 5.78 -7.98 15.49
N LEU A 214 6.65 -7.99 16.50
CA LEU A 214 7.04 -6.73 17.16
C LEU A 214 7.95 -5.84 16.31
N PRO A 215 8.94 -6.34 15.55
CA PRO A 215 9.70 -5.50 14.62
C PRO A 215 8.82 -4.81 13.59
N CYS A 216 7.86 -5.53 13.00
CA CYS A 216 6.91 -4.94 12.06
C CYS A 216 5.96 -3.94 12.72
N SER A 217 5.46 -4.25 13.93
CA SER A 217 4.60 -3.31 14.68
C SER A 217 5.32 -2.02 15.03
N ILE A 218 6.59 -2.09 15.49
CA ILE A 218 7.37 -0.88 15.79
C ILE A 218 7.68 -0.10 14.51
N GLU A 219 8.02 -0.79 13.40
CA GLU A 219 8.22 -0.14 12.12
C GLU A 219 6.96 0.59 11.66
N SER A 220 5.78 -0.03 11.81
CA SER A 220 4.51 0.63 11.49
C SER A 220 4.25 1.88 12.34
N LEU A 221 4.71 1.90 13.60
CA LEU A 221 4.65 3.11 14.44
C LEU A 221 5.61 4.19 13.95
N VAL A 222 6.84 3.82 13.57
CA VAL A 222 7.81 4.77 13.01
C VAL A 222 7.27 5.38 11.72
N GLN A 223 6.75 4.56 10.83
CA GLN A 223 6.10 5.04 9.60
C GLN A 223 4.94 6.00 9.89
N LEU A 224 4.04 5.64 10.80
CA LEU A 224 2.93 6.51 11.21
C LEU A 224 3.39 7.91 11.66
N LEU A 225 4.57 8.00 12.29
CA LEU A 225 5.11 9.26 12.81
C LEU A 225 5.95 10.05 11.79
N THR A 226 6.31 9.44 10.66
CA THR A 226 7.29 10.02 9.71
C THR A 226 6.77 10.16 8.27
N VAL A 227 5.54 9.76 7.99
CA VAL A 227 5.01 9.60 6.62
C VAL A 227 4.89 10.92 5.85
N THR A 228 4.57 12.02 6.50
CA THR A 228 4.41 13.32 5.85
C THR A 228 5.24 14.38 6.56
N ASN A 229 6.27 14.89 5.88
CA ASN A 229 6.98 16.06 6.35
C ASN A 229 6.23 17.32 5.92
N GLU A 230 6.06 18.27 6.85
CA GLU A 230 5.53 19.60 6.53
C GLU A 230 6.50 20.28 5.56
N PRO A 231 6.03 20.76 4.38
CA PRO A 231 6.87 21.50 3.45
C PRO A 231 7.39 22.80 4.08
N ASP A 232 8.63 23.14 3.78
CA ASP A 232 9.23 24.40 4.25
C ASP A 232 8.41 25.61 3.77
N GLY A 233 8.06 26.49 4.70
CA GLY A 233 7.25 27.68 4.42
C GLY A 233 5.73 27.46 4.39
N TYR A 234 5.26 26.22 4.64
CA TYR A 234 3.82 25.97 4.76
C TYR A 234 3.22 26.79 5.92
N SER A 235 2.14 27.47 5.64
CA SER A 235 1.34 28.21 6.63
C SER A 235 -0.04 28.54 6.06
N GLN A 236 -0.98 28.96 6.91
CA GLN A 236 -2.29 29.41 6.44
C GLN A 236 -2.17 30.64 5.53
N GLU A 237 -1.25 31.57 5.84
CA GLU A 237 -0.98 32.74 5.03
C GLU A 237 -0.38 32.38 3.66
N ALA A 238 0.42 31.31 3.58
CA ALA A 238 0.94 30.80 2.31
C ALA A 238 -0.21 30.24 1.44
N LEU A 239 -1.09 29.43 2.03
CA LEU A 239 -2.28 28.90 1.33
C LEU A 239 -3.22 30.02 0.84
N ASP A 240 -3.41 31.08 1.64
CA ASP A 240 -4.31 32.21 1.29
C ASP A 240 -3.74 33.07 0.15
N ARG A 241 -2.45 32.97 -0.16
CA ARG A 241 -1.80 33.71 -1.26
C ARG A 241 -1.87 32.96 -2.59
N ILE A 242 -2.17 31.67 -2.59
CA ILE A 242 -2.23 30.86 -3.82
C ILE A 242 -3.36 31.40 -4.69
N GLN A 243 -3.00 31.83 -5.91
CA GLN A 243 -3.97 32.27 -6.90
C GLN A 243 -4.52 31.08 -7.64
N ILE A 244 -5.83 30.88 -7.60
CA ILE A 244 -6.51 29.78 -8.26
C ILE A 244 -7.53 30.36 -9.24
N ASP A 245 -7.32 30.12 -10.52
CA ASP A 245 -8.25 30.52 -11.57
C ASP A 245 -9.46 29.60 -11.56
N HIS A 246 -10.65 30.17 -11.44
CA HIS A 246 -11.88 29.41 -11.50
C HIS A 246 -12.11 28.88 -12.92
N ARG A 247 -12.29 27.57 -13.05
CA ARG A 247 -12.65 26.90 -14.30
C ARG A 247 -14.09 26.46 -14.25
N GLU A 248 -14.90 27.06 -15.10
CA GLU A 248 -16.29 26.66 -15.27
C GLU A 248 -16.35 25.40 -16.14
N THR A 249 -17.08 24.42 -15.68
CA THR A 249 -17.41 23.20 -16.42
C THR A 249 -18.93 23.06 -16.40
N ALA A 250 -19.55 22.75 -17.53
CA ALA A 250 -20.99 22.79 -17.66
C ALA A 250 -21.50 21.62 -18.51
N ALA A 251 -21.48 20.40 -17.97
CA ALA A 251 -22.28 19.35 -18.54
C ALA A 251 -23.76 19.59 -18.23
N GLU A 252 -24.62 19.56 -19.23
CA GLU A 252 -26.09 19.61 -19.03
C GLU A 252 -26.57 18.41 -18.20
N THR A 253 -25.93 17.26 -18.40
CA THR A 253 -26.16 16.01 -17.65
C THR A 253 -24.81 15.43 -17.26
N LEU A 254 -24.62 15.14 -15.99
CA LEU A 254 -23.39 14.51 -15.49
C LEU A 254 -23.23 13.11 -16.09
N PRO A 255 -22.11 12.81 -16.79
CA PRO A 255 -21.89 11.49 -17.38
C PRO A 255 -21.57 10.45 -16.30
N ASP A 256 -21.85 9.19 -16.61
CA ASP A 256 -21.26 8.07 -15.87
C ASP A 256 -19.75 8.03 -16.19
N VAL A 257 -18.92 7.84 -15.15
CA VAL A 257 -17.46 7.85 -15.26
C VAL A 257 -16.91 6.45 -14.95
N ILE A 258 -16.22 5.86 -15.91
CA ILE A 258 -15.53 4.59 -15.78
C ILE A 258 -14.03 4.86 -15.78
N LEU A 259 -13.35 4.54 -14.69
CA LEU A 259 -11.91 4.74 -14.53
C LEU A 259 -11.21 3.39 -14.42
N ILE A 260 -10.25 3.16 -15.29
CA ILE A 260 -9.49 1.92 -15.37
C ILE A 260 -8.02 2.22 -15.14
N LEU A 261 -7.46 1.66 -14.08
CA LEU A 261 -6.01 1.56 -13.91
C LEU A 261 -5.61 0.17 -14.42
N ASN A 262 -4.95 0.12 -15.57
CA ASN A 262 -4.63 -1.14 -16.24
C ASN A 262 -3.22 -1.60 -15.83
N GLU A 263 -3.15 -2.75 -15.17
CA GLU A 263 -1.91 -3.36 -14.67
C GLU A 263 -0.89 -3.53 -15.79
N SER A 264 0.31 -2.98 -15.59
CA SER A 264 1.46 -3.06 -16.51
C SER A 264 1.13 -2.73 -17.98
N PHE A 265 0.07 -1.95 -18.24
CA PHE A 265 -0.29 -1.53 -19.60
C PHE A 265 0.67 -0.45 -20.08
N TYR A 266 1.62 -0.86 -20.91
CA TYR A 266 2.74 -0.03 -21.33
C TYR A 266 3.13 -0.31 -22.77
N ASP A 267 3.42 0.74 -23.54
CA ASP A 267 3.89 0.63 -24.90
C ASP A 267 5.43 0.55 -24.94
N LEU A 268 5.98 -0.64 -25.23
CA LEU A 268 7.43 -0.86 -25.29
C LEU A 268 8.12 0.01 -26.34
N ARG A 269 7.40 0.53 -27.35
CA ARG A 269 7.94 1.46 -28.36
C ARG A 269 8.45 2.78 -27.75
N GLN A 270 8.10 3.08 -26.50
CA GLN A 270 8.65 4.24 -25.77
C GLN A 270 10.14 4.09 -25.40
N ILE A 271 10.65 2.86 -25.34
CA ILE A 271 12.00 2.58 -24.85
C ILE A 271 12.86 1.76 -25.80
N THR A 272 12.28 1.12 -26.80
CA THR A 272 13.00 0.27 -27.74
C THR A 272 12.22 0.16 -29.05
N ASP A 273 12.88 -0.26 -30.11
CA ASP A 273 12.22 -0.61 -31.36
C ASP A 273 11.51 -1.97 -31.19
N VAL A 274 10.25 -2.02 -31.62
CA VAL A 274 9.39 -3.22 -31.50
C VAL A 274 8.74 -3.50 -32.85
N GLU A 275 9.19 -4.57 -33.49
CA GLU A 275 8.58 -5.10 -34.71
C GLU A 275 7.86 -6.41 -34.38
N THR A 276 6.60 -6.56 -34.79
CA THR A 276 5.77 -7.72 -34.50
C THR A 276 5.15 -8.33 -35.76
N ASP A 277 4.81 -9.60 -35.72
CA ASP A 277 4.14 -10.34 -36.79
C ASP A 277 2.69 -9.87 -37.01
N VAL A 278 2.01 -9.38 -35.94
CA VAL A 278 0.66 -8.81 -35.95
C VAL A 278 0.61 -7.55 -35.09
N PRO A 279 -0.27 -6.57 -35.35
CA PRO A 279 -0.48 -5.43 -34.45
C PRO A 279 -0.96 -5.89 -33.06
N TYR A 280 -0.49 -5.22 -31.99
CA TYR A 280 -0.90 -5.53 -30.63
C TYR A 280 -1.69 -4.40 -29.93
N LEU A 281 -1.84 -3.24 -30.58
CA LEU A 281 -2.66 -2.11 -30.12
C LEU A 281 -3.63 -1.64 -31.20
N GLU A 282 -4.12 -2.58 -32.07
CA GLU A 282 -4.94 -2.27 -33.26
C GLU A 282 -6.22 -1.53 -32.87
N THR A 283 -6.87 -1.91 -31.77
CA THR A 283 -8.13 -1.34 -31.32
C THR A 283 -7.98 0.13 -30.99
N VAL A 284 -7.05 0.47 -30.10
CA VAL A 284 -6.84 1.87 -29.66
C VAL A 284 -6.25 2.74 -30.76
N GLU A 285 -5.47 2.18 -31.69
CA GLU A 285 -4.90 2.91 -32.82
C GLU A 285 -5.92 3.24 -33.92
N THR A 286 -7.05 2.53 -33.97
CA THR A 286 -8.11 2.71 -34.99
C THR A 286 -9.42 3.24 -34.40
N MET A 287 -9.54 3.32 -33.08
CA MET A 287 -10.78 3.72 -32.39
C MET A 287 -11.12 5.18 -32.67
N GLU A 288 -12.36 5.44 -33.07
CA GLU A 288 -12.89 6.78 -33.24
C GLU A 288 -13.29 7.38 -31.86
N ASN A 289 -13.35 8.70 -31.77
CA ASN A 289 -13.73 9.46 -30.58
C ASN A 289 -12.90 9.09 -29.34
N LEU A 290 -11.59 8.91 -29.54
CA LEU A 290 -10.61 8.56 -28.52
C LEU A 290 -9.57 9.67 -28.40
N LEU A 291 -9.42 10.25 -27.21
CA LEU A 291 -8.26 11.08 -26.86
C LEU A 291 -7.15 10.16 -26.33
N SER A 292 -5.95 10.33 -26.86
CA SER A 292 -4.79 9.54 -26.45
C SER A 292 -3.62 10.41 -26.02
N GLY A 293 -2.76 9.87 -25.17
CA GLY A 293 -1.56 10.51 -24.66
C GLY A 293 -0.83 9.60 -23.67
N TYR A 294 -0.01 10.18 -22.81
CA TYR A 294 0.76 9.44 -21.83
C TYR A 294 0.66 10.05 -20.43
N ALA A 295 0.59 9.21 -19.42
CA ALA A 295 0.77 9.59 -18.02
C ALA A 295 2.17 9.20 -17.54
N VAL A 296 2.84 10.08 -16.80
CA VAL A 296 4.11 9.78 -16.12
C VAL A 296 3.80 9.33 -14.70
N VAL A 297 4.15 8.06 -14.42
CA VAL A 297 3.86 7.38 -13.15
C VAL A 297 5.04 7.46 -12.18
N PRO A 298 4.81 7.34 -10.86
CA PRO A 298 5.87 7.41 -9.86
C PRO A 298 6.86 6.24 -9.92
N GLY A 299 6.41 5.05 -10.35
CA GLY A 299 7.20 3.81 -10.39
C GLY A 299 7.68 3.42 -11.79
N ALA A 300 8.83 2.78 -11.89
CA ALA A 300 9.39 2.25 -13.13
C ALA A 300 9.43 0.72 -13.09
N GLY A 301 8.30 0.04 -13.26
CA GLY A 301 8.22 -1.42 -13.23
C GLY A 301 7.77 -1.99 -11.88
N GLY A 302 6.68 -1.46 -11.36
CA GLY A 302 6.03 -1.77 -10.10
C GLY A 302 5.58 -0.52 -9.37
N SER A 303 5.07 -0.68 -8.15
CA SER A 303 4.50 0.39 -7.34
C SER A 303 3.08 0.82 -7.76
N THR A 304 2.27 -0.14 -8.18
CA THR A 304 0.84 0.05 -8.49
C THR A 304 0.12 0.93 -7.49
N ASN A 305 0.34 0.70 -6.19
CA ASN A 305 -0.31 1.48 -5.12
C ASN A 305 0.08 2.96 -5.12
N SER A 306 1.28 3.31 -5.57
CA SER A 306 1.69 4.72 -5.71
C SER A 306 1.00 5.38 -6.89
N SER A 307 0.89 4.70 -8.03
CA SER A 307 0.14 5.18 -9.21
C SER A 307 -1.36 5.30 -8.91
N GLU A 308 -1.93 4.30 -8.22
CA GLU A 308 -3.31 4.31 -7.75
C GLU A 308 -3.61 5.49 -6.80
N TYR A 309 -2.68 5.78 -5.89
CA TYR A 309 -2.78 6.92 -4.98
C TYR A 309 -2.73 8.27 -5.72
N GLU A 310 -1.74 8.47 -6.61
CA GLU A 310 -1.66 9.70 -7.42
C GLU A 310 -2.90 9.88 -8.30
N LEU A 311 -3.39 8.81 -8.92
CA LEU A 311 -4.58 8.83 -9.75
C LEU A 311 -5.83 9.22 -8.95
N LEU A 312 -6.09 8.55 -7.83
CA LEU A 312 -7.34 8.74 -7.09
C LEU A 312 -7.36 10.03 -6.24
N THR A 313 -6.20 10.58 -5.85
CA THR A 313 -6.12 11.75 -4.97
C THR A 313 -5.62 13.01 -5.65
N SER A 314 -5.00 12.91 -6.82
CA SER A 314 -4.24 13.98 -7.48
C SER A 314 -3.09 14.56 -6.63
N ASN A 315 -2.69 13.84 -5.57
CA ASN A 315 -1.47 14.12 -4.82
C ASN A 315 -0.27 13.45 -5.49
N SER A 316 0.95 13.87 -5.19
CA SER A 316 2.18 13.29 -5.72
C SER A 316 2.91 12.43 -4.69
N MET A 317 3.59 11.40 -5.14
CA MET A 317 4.53 10.64 -4.32
C MET A 317 5.84 11.38 -4.00
N TRP A 318 6.03 12.57 -4.54
CA TRP A 318 7.24 13.38 -4.30
C TRP A 318 7.47 13.69 -2.82
N LEU A 319 6.43 14.12 -2.09
CA LEU A 319 6.55 14.42 -0.65
C LEU A 319 6.74 13.15 0.20
N MET A 320 6.57 11.96 -0.38
CA MET A 320 6.54 10.69 0.34
C MET A 320 7.35 9.59 -0.37
N PRO A 321 8.63 9.83 -0.66
CA PRO A 321 9.44 8.86 -1.40
C PRO A 321 9.56 7.54 -0.63
N GLY A 322 9.32 6.42 -1.31
CA GLY A 322 9.44 5.07 -0.73
C GLY A 322 8.31 4.65 0.21
N VAL A 323 7.25 5.43 0.31
CA VAL A 323 6.03 5.11 1.07
C VAL A 323 5.11 4.21 0.24
N THR A 324 4.39 3.29 0.88
CA THR A 324 3.27 2.54 0.28
C THR A 324 1.98 3.19 0.79
N PRO A 325 1.33 4.08 0.01
CA PRO A 325 0.32 5.01 0.54
C PRO A 325 -0.81 4.35 1.33
N PHE A 326 -1.48 3.36 0.76
CA PHE A 326 -2.65 2.76 1.40
C PHE A 326 -2.31 1.97 2.67
N ASN A 327 -1.06 1.52 2.80
CA ASN A 327 -0.60 0.83 3.99
C ASN A 327 -0.12 1.77 5.10
N THR A 328 0.35 2.97 4.75
CA THR A 328 1.13 3.80 5.67
C THR A 328 0.49 5.16 5.97
N MET A 329 -0.35 5.68 5.06
CA MET A 329 -0.92 7.00 5.19
C MET A 329 -2.25 7.01 5.95
N ASN A 330 -2.53 8.14 6.61
CA ASN A 330 -3.86 8.41 7.14
C ASN A 330 -4.76 8.97 6.03
N LEU A 331 -5.56 8.12 5.41
CA LEU A 331 -6.50 8.51 4.38
C LEU A 331 -7.85 9.01 4.92
N GLN A 332 -8.04 9.03 6.24
CA GLN A 332 -9.31 9.37 6.90
C GLN A 332 -9.72 10.79 6.61
N ASN A 333 -9.75 11.44 5.81
CA ASN A 333 -10.15 12.78 5.39
C ASN A 333 -9.40 13.22 4.12
N ALA A 334 -8.63 12.35 3.48
CA ALA A 334 -8.03 12.66 2.20
C ALA A 334 -9.15 12.95 1.18
N ASN A 335 -9.05 14.06 0.46
CA ASN A 335 -9.91 14.26 -0.69
C ASN A 335 -9.40 13.41 -1.84
N SER A 336 -10.35 12.90 -2.58
CA SER A 336 -10.12 12.04 -3.73
C SER A 336 -11.18 12.34 -4.80
N VAL A 337 -10.97 11.86 -6.02
CA VAL A 337 -12.01 11.87 -7.05
C VAL A 337 -13.28 11.15 -6.56
N VAL A 338 -13.11 10.11 -5.76
CA VAL A 338 -14.23 9.31 -5.22
C VAL A 338 -15.09 10.16 -4.29
N SER A 339 -14.46 10.81 -3.29
CA SER A 339 -15.18 11.70 -2.35
C SER A 339 -15.79 12.91 -3.05
N HIS A 340 -15.13 13.45 -4.07
CA HIS A 340 -15.64 14.55 -4.89
C HIS A 340 -16.89 14.14 -5.65
N LEU A 341 -16.84 13.04 -6.43
CA LEU A 341 -17.98 12.55 -7.20
C LEU A 341 -19.14 12.09 -6.30
N ALA A 342 -18.84 11.45 -5.17
CA ALA A 342 -19.87 11.13 -4.16
C ALA A 342 -20.56 12.40 -3.64
N GLY A 343 -19.81 13.49 -3.42
CA GLY A 343 -20.36 14.80 -3.05
C GLY A 343 -21.25 15.44 -4.11
N LEU A 344 -21.06 15.12 -5.39
CA LEU A 344 -21.90 15.50 -6.53
C LEU A 344 -23.10 14.55 -6.75
N GLY A 345 -23.26 13.54 -5.91
CA GLY A 345 -24.39 12.60 -5.95
C GLY A 345 -24.15 11.32 -6.74
N TYR A 346 -22.92 11.06 -7.20
CA TYR A 346 -22.58 9.79 -7.86
C TYR A 346 -22.72 8.60 -6.89
N SER A 347 -23.12 7.43 -7.43
CA SER A 347 -22.81 6.16 -6.79
C SER A 347 -21.36 5.79 -7.10
N THR A 348 -20.63 5.32 -6.10
CA THR A 348 -19.18 5.05 -6.23
C THR A 348 -18.87 3.60 -5.91
N LEU A 349 -18.21 2.92 -6.86
CA LEU A 349 -17.89 1.50 -6.77
C LEU A 349 -16.44 1.27 -7.23
N ALA A 350 -15.71 0.41 -6.50
CA ALA A 350 -14.42 -0.10 -6.92
C ALA A 350 -14.46 -1.62 -7.13
N CYS A 351 -13.67 -2.15 -8.06
CA CYS A 351 -13.42 -3.58 -8.15
C CYS A 351 -11.97 -3.91 -8.54
N HIS A 352 -11.49 -5.07 -8.05
CA HIS A 352 -10.16 -5.57 -8.32
C HIS A 352 -10.13 -7.10 -8.14
N PRO A 353 -9.67 -7.89 -9.16
CA PRO A 353 -9.74 -9.35 -9.13
C PRO A 353 -8.67 -10.01 -8.26
N GLU A 354 -8.18 -9.34 -7.23
CA GLU A 354 -7.22 -9.85 -6.25
C GLU A 354 -7.79 -9.83 -4.82
N PRO A 355 -7.11 -10.51 -3.87
CA PRO A 355 -7.49 -10.45 -2.47
C PRO A 355 -7.54 -9.01 -1.92
N SER A 356 -8.58 -8.69 -1.19
CA SER A 356 -8.85 -7.36 -0.63
C SER A 356 -7.76 -6.82 0.30
N ALA A 357 -6.91 -7.72 0.83
CA ALA A 357 -5.76 -7.39 1.69
C ALA A 357 -4.61 -6.74 0.93
N ASN A 358 -4.49 -6.99 -0.37
CA ASN A 358 -3.39 -6.46 -1.15
C ASN A 358 -3.41 -4.94 -1.08
N TYR A 359 -2.30 -4.35 -0.61
CA TYR A 359 -2.18 -2.91 -0.31
C TYR A 359 -3.25 -2.35 0.65
N SER A 360 -3.87 -3.18 1.49
CA SER A 360 -4.95 -2.74 2.41
C SER A 360 -6.16 -2.10 1.72
N ARG A 361 -6.47 -2.45 0.48
CA ARG A 361 -7.55 -1.83 -0.30
C ARG A 361 -8.91 -1.93 0.37
N VAL A 362 -9.18 -3.03 1.08
CA VAL A 362 -10.40 -3.19 1.89
C VAL A 362 -10.59 -2.07 2.92
N MET A 363 -9.50 -1.49 3.41
CA MET A 363 -9.52 -0.37 4.36
C MET A 363 -9.42 0.98 3.65
N ALA A 364 -8.61 1.08 2.59
CA ALA A 364 -8.34 2.34 1.91
C ALA A 364 -9.53 2.83 1.07
N TYR A 365 -10.21 1.94 0.34
CA TYR A 365 -11.30 2.34 -0.56
C TYR A 365 -12.47 3.02 0.16
N PRO A 366 -12.99 2.51 1.29
CA PRO A 366 -14.01 3.23 2.06
C PRO A 366 -13.55 4.62 2.55
N LEU A 367 -12.26 4.76 2.91
CA LEU A 367 -11.70 6.04 3.36
C LEU A 367 -11.58 7.06 2.22
N LEU A 368 -11.35 6.59 0.99
CA LEU A 368 -11.35 7.42 -0.22
C LEU A 368 -12.77 7.82 -0.68
N GLY A 369 -13.82 7.14 -0.16
CA GLY A 369 -15.21 7.48 -0.44
C GLY A 369 -15.99 6.46 -1.27
N PHE A 370 -15.42 5.29 -1.60
CA PHE A 370 -16.15 4.22 -2.27
C PHE A 370 -17.27 3.66 -1.37
N GLN A 371 -18.49 3.60 -1.90
CA GLN A 371 -19.67 3.07 -1.23
C GLN A 371 -19.74 1.54 -1.30
N ALA A 372 -19.16 0.95 -2.34
CA ALA A 372 -19.01 -0.49 -2.51
C ALA A 372 -17.65 -0.84 -3.08
N SER A 373 -17.13 -2.01 -2.68
CA SER A 373 -15.86 -2.53 -3.22
C SER A 373 -15.97 -4.04 -3.38
N TYR A 374 -15.58 -4.55 -4.55
CA TYR A 374 -15.63 -5.96 -4.91
C TYR A 374 -14.22 -6.47 -5.19
N PHE A 375 -13.91 -7.66 -4.70
CA PHE A 375 -12.59 -8.28 -4.78
C PHE A 375 -12.69 -9.71 -5.29
N GLU A 376 -11.58 -10.41 -5.38
CA GLU A 376 -11.46 -11.76 -5.94
C GLU A 376 -12.66 -12.69 -5.67
N PRO A 377 -13.20 -12.83 -4.45
CA PRO A 377 -14.32 -13.74 -4.19
C PRO A 377 -15.65 -13.32 -4.82
N ASP A 378 -15.78 -12.04 -5.23
CA ASP A 378 -17.01 -11.48 -5.77
C ASP A 378 -17.11 -11.61 -7.30
N PHE A 379 -15.99 -11.96 -7.95
CA PHE A 379 -15.91 -12.13 -9.39
C PHE A 379 -16.52 -13.46 -9.83
N GLU A 380 -17.37 -13.41 -10.84
CA GLU A 380 -18.03 -14.56 -11.43
C GLU A 380 -17.40 -14.96 -12.76
N ASN A 381 -17.45 -16.25 -13.10
CA ASN A 381 -16.97 -16.81 -14.37
C ASN A 381 -15.54 -16.37 -14.70
N ARG A 382 -14.63 -16.55 -13.74
CA ARG A 382 -13.23 -16.15 -13.86
C ARG A 382 -12.53 -16.86 -15.01
N GLU A 383 -11.77 -16.10 -15.79
CA GLU A 383 -11.04 -16.58 -16.97
C GLU A 383 -9.59 -16.14 -16.89
N TYR A 384 -8.70 -16.99 -17.42
CA TYR A 384 -7.26 -16.82 -17.37
C TYR A 384 -6.66 -17.06 -18.75
N TYR A 385 -5.58 -16.35 -19.08
CA TYR A 385 -4.89 -16.53 -20.35
C TYR A 385 -3.90 -17.69 -20.27
N ALA A 386 -4.22 -18.81 -20.94
CA ALA A 386 -3.43 -20.05 -20.99
C ALA A 386 -3.04 -20.54 -19.57
N ASP A 387 -1.75 -20.70 -19.27
CA ASP A 387 -1.26 -21.19 -17.99
C ASP A 387 -1.05 -20.07 -16.93
N ARG A 388 -1.37 -18.82 -17.26
CA ARG A 388 -1.33 -17.71 -16.31
C ARG A 388 -2.44 -17.84 -15.28
N VAL A 389 -2.15 -17.37 -14.07
CA VAL A 389 -3.11 -17.35 -12.95
C VAL A 389 -3.76 -15.98 -12.73
N MET A 390 -3.46 -15.03 -13.62
CA MET A 390 -3.99 -13.66 -13.59
C MET A 390 -5.30 -13.61 -14.38
N GLU A 391 -6.36 -13.04 -13.77
CA GLU A 391 -7.67 -12.89 -14.41
C GLU A 391 -7.57 -11.97 -15.63
N THR A 392 -8.27 -12.32 -16.71
CA THR A 392 -8.27 -11.51 -17.94
C THR A 392 -8.99 -10.19 -17.75
N ASP A 393 -8.58 -9.17 -18.51
CA ASP A 393 -9.25 -7.86 -18.53
C ASP A 393 -10.68 -7.98 -19.06
N GLU A 394 -10.92 -8.86 -20.03
CA GLU A 394 -12.27 -9.18 -20.52
C GLU A 394 -13.19 -9.68 -19.39
N CYS A 395 -12.71 -10.62 -18.57
CA CYS A 395 -13.47 -11.10 -17.43
C CYS A 395 -13.68 -10.00 -16.38
N THR A 396 -12.66 -9.18 -16.12
CA THR A 396 -12.75 -8.04 -15.21
C THR A 396 -13.80 -7.04 -15.68
N TYR A 397 -13.81 -6.67 -16.96
CA TYR A 397 -14.78 -5.72 -17.53
C TYR A 397 -16.20 -6.31 -17.59
N ARG A 398 -16.35 -7.58 -17.88
CA ARG A 398 -17.64 -8.27 -17.84
C ARG A 398 -18.26 -8.21 -16.42
N ASN A 399 -17.46 -8.40 -15.38
CA ASN A 399 -17.91 -8.24 -14.00
C ASN A 399 -18.19 -6.76 -13.66
N LEU A 400 -17.40 -5.81 -14.14
CA LEU A 400 -17.64 -4.38 -14.01
C LEU A 400 -19.01 -3.98 -14.61
N ILE A 401 -19.31 -4.45 -15.82
CA ILE A 401 -20.61 -4.25 -16.49
C ILE A 401 -21.75 -4.84 -15.66
N ARG A 402 -21.59 -6.05 -15.12
CA ARG A 402 -22.59 -6.67 -14.24
C ARG A 402 -22.91 -5.79 -13.04
N TRP A 403 -21.93 -5.20 -12.38
CA TRP A 403 -22.15 -4.28 -11.28
C TRP A 403 -22.68 -2.92 -11.72
N TYR A 404 -22.31 -2.44 -12.90
CA TYR A 404 -22.90 -1.26 -13.51
C TYR A 404 -24.42 -1.44 -13.72
N GLU A 405 -24.83 -2.54 -14.32
CA GLU A 405 -26.24 -2.88 -14.57
C GLU A 405 -27.04 -3.13 -13.28
N ALA A 406 -26.40 -3.65 -12.24
CA ALA A 406 -27.05 -3.89 -10.95
C ALA A 406 -27.47 -2.60 -10.21
N GLN A 407 -26.88 -1.45 -10.57
CA GLN A 407 -27.23 -0.16 -10.00
C GLN A 407 -28.54 0.35 -10.62
N ARG A 408 -29.61 0.38 -9.80
CA ARG A 408 -30.97 0.72 -10.26
C ARG A 408 -31.36 2.18 -10.04
N GLU A 409 -30.55 2.94 -9.32
CA GLU A 409 -30.85 4.33 -9.02
C GLU A 409 -30.55 5.22 -10.24
N ASP A 410 -31.45 6.19 -10.47
CA ASP A 410 -31.27 7.17 -11.54
C ASP A 410 -30.36 8.33 -11.08
N ARG A 411 -29.11 8.00 -10.84
CA ARG A 411 -28.03 8.95 -10.50
C ARG A 411 -26.77 8.60 -11.30
N PRO A 412 -25.85 9.54 -11.50
CA PRO A 412 -24.60 9.25 -12.18
C PRO A 412 -23.77 8.23 -11.40
N ARG A 413 -22.94 7.48 -12.12
CA ARG A 413 -22.15 6.36 -11.57
C ARG A 413 -20.68 6.62 -11.77
N PHE A 414 -19.90 6.34 -10.75
CA PHE A 414 -18.46 6.29 -10.82
C PHE A 414 -18.00 4.86 -10.51
N LEU A 415 -17.44 4.19 -11.49
CA LEU A 415 -16.86 2.86 -11.35
C LEU A 415 -15.36 2.94 -11.57
N TYR A 416 -14.61 2.39 -10.64
CA TYR A 416 -13.17 2.24 -10.72
C TYR A 416 -12.79 0.77 -10.76
N THR A 417 -11.90 0.40 -11.67
CA THR A 417 -11.29 -0.93 -11.68
C THR A 417 -9.77 -0.84 -11.82
N LEU A 418 -9.08 -1.69 -11.05
CA LEU A 418 -7.69 -2.03 -11.28
C LEU A 418 -7.67 -3.45 -11.87
N THR A 419 -7.05 -3.64 -13.05
CA THR A 419 -6.97 -4.94 -13.70
C THR A 419 -5.80 -5.77 -13.18
N LEU A 420 -5.60 -6.99 -13.70
CA LEU A 420 -4.55 -7.90 -13.23
C LEU A 420 -3.86 -8.65 -14.38
N GLN A 421 -4.46 -8.75 -15.56
CA GLN A 421 -4.04 -9.61 -16.66
C GLN A 421 -2.55 -9.49 -17.01
N ASN A 422 -2.06 -8.26 -17.09
CA ASN A 422 -0.69 -7.97 -17.52
C ASN A 422 0.35 -8.02 -16.36
N HIS A 423 -0.03 -8.44 -15.15
CA HIS A 423 0.88 -8.53 -14.02
C HIS A 423 2.04 -9.49 -14.30
N GLY A 424 3.21 -9.21 -13.75
CA GLY A 424 4.46 -9.92 -14.00
C GLY A 424 4.43 -11.43 -13.74
N GLY A 425 5.42 -12.09 -14.27
CA GLY A 425 5.54 -13.54 -14.39
C GLY A 425 5.31 -13.98 -15.83
N TRP A 426 5.83 -13.23 -16.80
CA TRP A 426 5.83 -13.57 -18.21
C TRP A 426 6.84 -14.68 -18.50
N ASP A 427 6.68 -15.38 -19.63
CA ASP A 427 7.42 -16.59 -20.04
C ASP A 427 7.02 -17.82 -19.22
N VAL A 428 5.72 -17.91 -18.90
CA VAL A 428 5.10 -19.05 -18.21
C VAL A 428 4.18 -19.85 -19.14
N ASN A 429 3.62 -19.23 -20.17
CA ASN A 429 2.83 -19.90 -21.16
C ASN A 429 3.70 -20.73 -22.10
N PRO A 430 3.16 -21.85 -22.66
CA PRO A 430 3.76 -22.47 -23.84
C PRO A 430 3.88 -21.45 -24.97
N ALA A 431 5.01 -21.42 -25.69
CA ALA A 431 5.26 -20.42 -26.75
C ALA A 431 4.19 -20.43 -27.86
N GLU A 432 3.53 -21.57 -28.08
CA GLU A 432 2.40 -21.71 -29.01
C GLU A 432 1.10 -21.04 -28.56
N ALA A 433 1.02 -20.64 -27.29
CA ALA A 433 -0.11 -19.88 -26.77
C ALA A 433 0.03 -18.38 -27.01
N ASP A 434 1.24 -17.89 -27.27
CA ASP A 434 1.47 -16.48 -27.60
C ASP A 434 0.84 -16.15 -28.94
N THR A 435 0.14 -15.02 -29.00
CA THR A 435 -0.58 -14.56 -30.20
C THR A 435 0.13 -13.42 -30.92
N VAL A 436 1.13 -12.82 -30.28
CA VAL A 436 1.97 -11.74 -30.83
C VAL A 436 3.44 -12.16 -30.68
N HIS A 437 4.19 -12.10 -31.78
CA HIS A 437 5.60 -12.45 -31.78
C HIS A 437 6.44 -11.30 -32.30
N VAL A 438 7.52 -10.97 -31.58
CA VAL A 438 8.49 -10.00 -32.09
C VAL A 438 9.29 -10.59 -33.24
N THR A 439 9.55 -9.77 -34.25
CA THR A 439 10.34 -10.16 -35.44
C THR A 439 11.78 -9.64 -35.37
N ASN A 440 12.05 -8.67 -34.51
CA ASN A 440 13.40 -8.22 -34.17
C ASN A 440 13.94 -8.92 -32.91
N ASP A 441 15.26 -8.77 -32.64
CA ASP A 441 15.98 -9.56 -31.64
C ASP A 441 15.87 -8.93 -30.24
N PHE A 442 15.28 -9.65 -29.28
CA PHE A 442 15.24 -9.31 -27.86
C PHE A 442 16.12 -10.23 -26.99
N GLY A 443 16.96 -11.07 -27.63
CA GLY A 443 17.86 -12.00 -26.92
C GLY A 443 17.11 -12.92 -25.97
N ASP A 444 17.61 -13.01 -24.72
CA ASP A 444 17.02 -13.86 -23.67
C ASP A 444 15.62 -13.40 -23.20
N TYR A 445 15.17 -12.21 -23.62
CA TYR A 445 13.86 -11.66 -23.24
C TYR A 445 12.77 -11.93 -24.28
N THR A 446 13.07 -12.57 -25.41
CA THR A 446 12.11 -12.78 -26.51
C THR A 446 10.83 -13.48 -26.04
N GLY A 447 10.91 -14.55 -25.25
CA GLY A 447 9.74 -15.25 -24.69
C GLY A 447 8.89 -14.33 -23.79
N GLN A 448 9.54 -13.60 -22.87
CA GLN A 448 8.83 -12.65 -21.99
C GLN A 448 8.13 -11.54 -22.76
N VAL A 449 8.77 -11.01 -23.82
CA VAL A 449 8.22 -9.94 -24.66
C VAL A 449 7.03 -10.46 -25.46
N ASN A 450 7.11 -11.65 -26.07
CA ASN A 450 6.01 -12.24 -26.82
C ASN A 450 4.76 -12.46 -25.94
N GLU A 451 4.92 -13.10 -24.78
CA GLU A 451 3.82 -13.31 -23.85
C GLU A 451 3.25 -11.97 -23.35
N TYR A 452 4.12 -11.01 -23.02
CA TYR A 452 3.71 -9.69 -22.58
C TYR A 452 2.89 -8.96 -23.67
N LEU A 453 3.38 -8.90 -24.90
CA LEU A 453 2.66 -8.25 -26.02
C LEU A 453 1.35 -8.98 -26.37
N SER A 454 1.30 -10.30 -26.19
CA SER A 454 0.06 -11.06 -26.31
C SER A 454 -0.96 -10.64 -25.22
N CYS A 455 -0.50 -10.45 -23.97
CA CYS A 455 -1.36 -9.90 -22.90
C CYS A 455 -1.84 -8.48 -23.24
N ILE A 456 -0.97 -7.60 -23.74
CA ILE A 456 -1.33 -6.22 -24.16
C ILE A 456 -2.37 -6.25 -25.27
N SER A 457 -2.22 -7.14 -26.27
CA SER A 457 -3.20 -7.31 -27.36
C SER A 457 -4.57 -7.76 -26.84
N LEU A 458 -4.60 -8.62 -25.81
CA LEU A 458 -5.84 -9.01 -25.14
C LEU A 458 -6.48 -7.84 -24.39
N SER A 459 -5.69 -7.01 -23.69
CA SER A 459 -6.17 -5.80 -23.01
C SER A 459 -6.71 -4.77 -23.99
N ASP A 460 -6.04 -4.57 -25.13
CA ASP A 460 -6.48 -3.69 -26.21
C ASP A 460 -7.85 -4.09 -26.76
N ARG A 461 -8.03 -5.38 -27.05
CA ARG A 461 -9.32 -5.92 -27.50
C ARG A 461 -10.41 -5.79 -26.42
N ALA A 462 -10.09 -6.14 -25.18
CA ALA A 462 -11.05 -6.04 -24.08
C ALA A 462 -11.51 -4.60 -23.84
N PHE A 463 -10.63 -3.60 -24.04
CA PHE A 463 -11.00 -2.19 -23.99
C PHE A 463 -12.00 -1.84 -25.12
N GLY A 464 -11.80 -2.34 -26.34
CA GLY A 464 -12.76 -2.18 -27.43
C GLY A 464 -14.12 -2.78 -27.10
N GLU A 465 -14.16 -4.01 -26.58
CA GLU A 465 -15.41 -4.66 -26.19
C GLU A 465 -16.16 -3.88 -25.07
N LEU A 466 -15.41 -3.29 -24.14
CA LEU A 466 -15.99 -2.44 -23.09
C LEU A 466 -16.60 -1.15 -23.65
N THR A 467 -15.88 -0.48 -24.56
CA THR A 467 -16.38 0.75 -25.21
C THR A 467 -17.55 0.46 -26.14
N ASP A 468 -17.55 -0.66 -26.82
CA ASP A 468 -18.70 -1.13 -27.61
C ASP A 468 -19.97 -1.32 -26.77
N TYR A 469 -19.83 -1.91 -25.58
CA TYR A 469 -20.94 -2.02 -24.64
C TYR A 469 -21.47 -0.63 -24.24
N PHE A 470 -20.58 0.29 -23.83
CA PHE A 470 -20.99 1.62 -23.38
C PHE A 470 -21.48 2.51 -24.52
N SER A 471 -21.11 2.26 -25.78
CA SER A 471 -21.66 2.96 -26.95
C SER A 471 -23.16 2.76 -27.11
N ALA A 472 -23.67 1.63 -26.64
CA ALA A 472 -25.09 1.27 -26.69
C ALA A 472 -25.92 1.73 -25.48
N VAL A 473 -25.28 2.38 -24.50
CA VAL A 473 -25.96 2.90 -23.30
C VAL A 473 -26.53 4.30 -23.59
N ASP A 474 -27.82 4.50 -23.26
CA ASP A 474 -28.54 5.77 -23.53
C ASP A 474 -28.04 6.97 -22.71
N ARG A 475 -27.29 6.73 -21.62
CA ARG A 475 -26.72 7.77 -20.77
C ARG A 475 -25.37 8.24 -21.32
N PRO A 476 -24.96 9.49 -21.10
CA PRO A 476 -23.59 9.89 -21.39
C PRO A 476 -22.62 9.11 -20.49
N VAL A 477 -21.62 8.49 -21.09
CA VAL A 477 -20.58 7.70 -20.43
C VAL A 477 -19.21 8.14 -20.94
N ILE A 478 -18.26 8.33 -20.02
CA ILE A 478 -16.86 8.56 -20.32
C ILE A 478 -16.02 7.46 -19.68
N VAL A 479 -15.08 6.89 -20.44
CA VAL A 479 -14.18 5.83 -20.02
C VAL A 479 -12.75 6.35 -20.09
N CYS A 480 -12.03 6.31 -18.97
CA CYS A 480 -10.61 6.63 -18.92
C CYS A 480 -9.83 5.36 -18.57
N MET A 481 -8.88 4.96 -19.42
CA MET A 481 -7.93 3.90 -19.13
C MET A 481 -6.51 4.47 -19.08
N VAL A 482 -5.76 4.11 -18.05
CA VAL A 482 -4.36 4.51 -17.88
C VAL A 482 -3.56 3.32 -17.32
N GLY A 483 -2.34 3.11 -17.81
CA GLY A 483 -1.43 2.12 -17.25
C GLY A 483 -0.96 2.51 -15.85
N ASP A 484 -0.58 1.55 -15.03
CA ASP A 484 -0.06 1.83 -13.69
C ASP A 484 1.47 1.93 -13.63
N HIS A 485 2.19 1.16 -14.45
CA HIS A 485 3.65 1.19 -14.64
C HIS A 485 4.08 0.35 -15.84
N ALA A 486 5.36 0.47 -16.23
CA ALA A 486 5.97 -0.42 -17.23
C ALA A 486 6.19 -1.85 -16.67
N PRO A 487 6.32 -2.87 -17.53
CA PRO A 487 6.70 -4.21 -17.08
C PRO A 487 8.12 -4.18 -16.49
N LYS A 488 8.37 -5.01 -15.46
CA LYS A 488 9.64 -5.00 -14.73
C LYS A 488 10.87 -5.23 -15.61
N PHE A 489 10.74 -6.00 -16.69
CA PHE A 489 11.84 -6.25 -17.63
C PHE A 489 12.14 -5.07 -18.58
N ALA A 490 11.26 -4.07 -18.66
CA ALA A 490 11.39 -2.93 -19.58
C ALA A 490 12.79 -2.28 -19.51
N SER A 491 13.33 -2.10 -18.32
CA SER A 491 14.69 -1.55 -18.14
C SER A 491 15.80 -2.40 -18.75
N SER A 492 15.57 -3.71 -18.91
CA SER A 492 16.54 -4.65 -19.49
C SER A 492 16.55 -4.67 -21.03
N VAL A 493 15.43 -4.25 -21.65
CA VAL A 493 15.26 -4.20 -23.10
C VAL A 493 15.30 -2.77 -23.65
N THR A 494 15.58 -1.79 -22.80
CA THR A 494 15.68 -0.38 -23.19
C THR A 494 16.85 -0.14 -24.13
N ASP A 495 16.63 0.61 -25.21
CA ASP A 495 17.66 1.02 -26.18
C ASP A 495 18.84 1.70 -25.46
N PRO A 496 20.06 1.16 -25.57
CA PRO A 496 21.23 1.74 -24.94
C PRO A 496 21.58 3.15 -25.45
N SER A 497 21.10 3.55 -26.62
CA SER A 497 21.38 4.87 -27.22
C SER A 497 20.60 6.02 -26.58
N LEU A 498 19.50 5.74 -25.87
CA LEU A 498 18.76 6.75 -25.11
C LEU A 498 19.63 7.34 -23.99
N SER A 499 19.52 8.64 -23.76
CA SER A 499 20.15 9.30 -22.61
C SER A 499 19.61 8.79 -21.28
N ALA A 500 20.31 9.09 -20.18
CA ALA A 500 19.84 8.70 -18.85
C ALA A 500 18.49 9.34 -18.48
N GLU A 501 18.29 10.58 -18.89
CA GLU A 501 17.06 11.34 -18.69
C GLU A 501 15.90 10.74 -19.48
N GLU A 502 16.12 10.44 -20.78
CA GLU A 502 15.11 9.78 -21.63
C GLU A 502 14.73 8.41 -21.07
N LYS A 503 15.70 7.59 -20.67
CA LYS A 503 15.43 6.30 -20.01
C LYS A 503 14.60 6.46 -18.76
N ALA A 504 14.97 7.41 -17.90
CA ALA A 504 14.28 7.66 -16.63
C ALA A 504 12.85 8.13 -16.84
N LEU A 505 12.60 8.96 -17.84
CA LEU A 505 11.28 9.46 -18.17
C LEU A 505 10.46 8.40 -18.91
N ASN A 506 11.01 7.86 -20.02
CA ASN A 506 10.24 7.01 -20.94
C ASN A 506 9.75 5.71 -20.27
N VAL A 507 10.56 5.09 -19.40
CA VAL A 507 10.14 3.88 -18.65
C VAL A 507 8.96 4.14 -17.69
N ARG A 508 8.57 5.41 -17.49
CA ARG A 508 7.43 5.81 -16.66
C ARG A 508 6.27 6.39 -17.44
N LYS A 509 6.38 6.50 -18.76
CA LYS A 509 5.30 6.97 -19.64
C LYS A 509 4.38 5.81 -19.97
N VAL A 510 3.24 5.74 -19.32
CA VAL A 510 2.20 4.75 -19.59
C VAL A 510 1.12 5.33 -20.52
N PRO A 511 0.48 4.56 -21.39
CA PRO A 511 -0.62 5.03 -22.20
C PRO A 511 -1.77 5.58 -21.34
N LEU A 512 -2.35 6.70 -21.80
CA LEU A 512 -3.53 7.35 -21.24
C LEU A 512 -4.56 7.50 -22.35
N LEU A 513 -5.75 6.94 -22.17
CA LEU A 513 -6.84 6.87 -23.15
C LEU A 513 -8.12 7.40 -22.51
N ILE A 514 -8.83 8.28 -23.21
CA ILE A 514 -10.15 8.78 -22.79
C ILE A 514 -11.11 8.63 -23.97
N TRP A 515 -12.12 7.81 -23.81
CA TRP A 515 -13.19 7.58 -24.75
C TRP A 515 -14.55 7.98 -24.15
N ALA A 516 -15.48 8.43 -25.00
CA ALA A 516 -16.85 8.70 -24.58
C ALA A 516 -17.86 8.26 -25.63
N ASN A 517 -19.11 7.98 -25.20
CA ASN A 517 -20.23 7.77 -26.12
C ASN A 517 -20.92 9.09 -26.54
N PHE A 518 -20.29 10.21 -26.30
CA PHE A 518 -20.66 11.55 -26.74
C PHE A 518 -19.43 12.24 -27.35
N ASP A 519 -19.64 13.31 -28.13
CA ASP A 519 -18.56 13.97 -28.86
C ASP A 519 -17.47 14.50 -27.91
N LEU A 520 -16.23 14.07 -28.13
CA LEU A 520 -15.02 14.59 -27.48
C LEU A 520 -14.36 15.66 -28.37
N PRO A 521 -13.62 16.62 -27.80
CA PRO A 521 -12.84 17.56 -28.59
C PRO A 521 -11.76 16.82 -29.37
N ASP A 522 -11.47 17.28 -30.62
CA ASP A 522 -10.32 16.78 -31.36
C ASP A 522 -9.02 17.36 -30.76
N ALA A 523 -8.42 16.66 -29.84
CA ALA A 523 -7.26 17.09 -29.08
C ALA A 523 -6.34 15.93 -28.71
N ASP A 524 -5.04 16.19 -28.65
CA ASP A 524 -4.04 15.29 -28.09
C ASP A 524 -3.89 15.58 -26.60
N LEU A 525 -3.91 14.54 -25.76
CA LEU A 525 -3.68 14.69 -24.32
C LEU A 525 -2.22 15.02 -23.99
N GLY A 526 -1.30 14.77 -24.91
CA GLY A 526 0.13 14.95 -24.72
C GLY A 526 0.70 14.03 -23.64
N THR A 527 1.74 14.51 -22.95
CA THR A 527 2.32 13.81 -21.80
C THR A 527 2.10 14.63 -20.53
N MET A 528 1.50 14.02 -19.51
CA MET A 528 1.27 14.66 -18.20
C MET A 528 1.60 13.71 -17.05
N SER A 529 1.78 14.21 -15.84
CA SER A 529 1.94 13.34 -14.66
C SER A 529 0.61 12.71 -14.24
N MET A 530 0.68 11.56 -13.59
CA MET A 530 -0.48 10.78 -13.14
C MET A 530 -1.46 11.60 -12.29
N ASN A 531 -0.97 12.49 -11.44
CA ASN A 531 -1.79 13.36 -10.58
C ASN A 531 -2.62 14.41 -11.35
N TYR A 532 -2.34 14.65 -12.64
CA TYR A 532 -3.13 15.53 -13.50
C TYR A 532 -4.24 14.81 -14.29
N VAL A 533 -4.22 13.48 -14.31
CA VAL A 533 -5.17 12.68 -15.11
C VAL A 533 -6.61 12.96 -14.69
N ILE A 534 -6.92 12.91 -13.38
CA ILE A 534 -8.28 13.15 -12.89
C ILE A 534 -8.77 14.58 -13.15
N PRO A 535 -8.02 15.66 -12.82
CA PRO A 535 -8.45 17.01 -13.18
C PRO A 535 -8.76 17.14 -14.68
N SER A 536 -7.92 16.57 -15.55
CA SER A 536 -8.11 16.60 -17.00
C SER A 536 -9.33 15.78 -17.45
N LEU A 537 -9.55 14.60 -16.88
CA LEU A 537 -10.74 13.77 -17.14
C LEU A 537 -12.02 14.49 -16.76
N LEU A 538 -12.07 15.11 -15.58
CA LEU A 538 -13.26 15.82 -15.09
C LEU A 538 -13.55 17.08 -15.92
N GLU A 539 -12.52 17.82 -16.34
CA GLU A 539 -12.67 18.94 -17.27
C GLU A 539 -13.25 18.48 -18.62
N THR A 540 -12.68 17.41 -19.19
CA THR A 540 -13.16 16.81 -20.47
C THR A 540 -14.61 16.31 -20.34
N ALA A 541 -14.97 15.72 -19.21
CA ALA A 541 -16.31 15.21 -18.90
C ALA A 541 -17.34 16.34 -18.59
N GLY A 542 -16.90 17.59 -18.46
CA GLY A 542 -17.75 18.69 -18.03
C GLY A 542 -18.22 18.60 -16.58
N VAL A 543 -17.57 17.77 -15.74
CA VAL A 543 -17.91 17.59 -14.33
C VAL A 543 -17.41 18.79 -13.52
N PRO A 544 -18.21 19.36 -12.58
CA PRO A 544 -17.79 20.49 -11.74
C PRO A 544 -16.46 20.22 -11.03
N LEU A 545 -15.53 21.17 -11.14
CA LEU A 545 -14.20 21.08 -10.52
C LEU A 545 -14.18 21.68 -9.11
N THR A 546 -13.23 21.26 -8.30
CA THR A 546 -12.85 21.93 -7.06
C THR A 546 -11.79 22.98 -7.32
N PRO A 547 -11.57 23.97 -6.40
CA PRO A 547 -10.42 24.85 -6.48
C PRO A 547 -9.08 24.08 -6.59
N TYR A 548 -8.93 22.97 -5.87
CA TYR A 548 -7.75 22.11 -5.95
C TYR A 548 -7.54 21.56 -7.38
N TYR A 549 -8.58 21.01 -8.02
CA TYR A 549 -8.49 20.52 -9.40
C TYR A 549 -8.26 21.64 -10.42
N SER A 550 -8.86 22.82 -10.20
CA SER A 550 -8.59 23.99 -11.04
C SER A 550 -7.12 24.43 -10.96
N TYR A 551 -6.53 24.40 -9.73
CA TYR A 551 -5.10 24.65 -9.55
C TYR A 551 -4.23 23.60 -10.25
N MET A 552 -4.59 22.32 -10.17
CA MET A 552 -3.86 21.25 -10.84
C MET A 552 -3.83 21.45 -12.37
N LEU A 553 -4.93 21.86 -12.98
CA LEU A 553 -4.96 22.19 -14.41
C LEU A 553 -4.12 23.43 -14.74
N GLN A 554 -4.16 24.47 -13.90
CA GLN A 554 -3.33 25.66 -14.04
C GLN A 554 -1.84 25.32 -13.94
N LEU A 555 -1.45 24.45 -13.02
CA LEU A 555 -0.08 23.98 -12.87
C LEU A 555 0.36 23.12 -14.06
N LYS A 556 -0.52 22.22 -14.56
CA LYS A 556 -0.28 21.38 -15.73
C LYS A 556 0.08 22.21 -16.98
N GLU A 557 -0.55 23.38 -17.19
CA GLU A 557 -0.24 24.25 -18.33
C GLU A 557 1.19 24.77 -18.31
N GLN A 558 1.79 24.92 -17.15
CA GLN A 558 3.16 25.41 -16.98
C GLN A 558 4.15 24.24 -16.81
N ILE A 559 3.77 23.23 -16.03
CA ILE A 559 4.57 22.07 -15.64
C ILE A 559 3.75 20.79 -15.88
N PRO A 560 3.62 20.34 -17.14
CA PRO A 560 2.84 19.13 -17.45
C PRO A 560 3.40 17.86 -16.82
N ILE A 561 4.70 17.82 -16.50
CA ILE A 561 5.33 16.66 -15.88
C ILE A 561 6.00 17.07 -14.58
N LEU A 562 5.48 16.55 -13.46
CA LEU A 562 6.04 16.65 -12.12
C LEU A 562 6.38 15.22 -11.65
N THR A 563 7.65 14.87 -11.59
CA THR A 563 8.07 13.51 -11.25
C THR A 563 8.07 13.28 -9.74
N ALA A 564 7.93 12.04 -9.31
CA ALA A 564 8.01 11.67 -7.90
C ALA A 564 9.45 11.64 -7.33
N TYR A 565 10.45 12.14 -8.08
CA TYR A 565 11.87 12.03 -7.70
C TYR A 565 12.67 13.34 -7.87
N GLY A 566 12.01 14.48 -7.73
CA GLY A 566 12.68 15.77 -7.58
C GLY A 566 12.98 16.52 -8.87
N SER A 567 12.37 16.15 -9.99
CA SER A 567 12.49 16.85 -11.26
C SER A 567 11.14 17.11 -11.91
N TYR A 568 11.06 18.10 -12.79
CA TYR A 568 9.86 18.44 -13.54
C TYR A 568 10.23 19.00 -14.92
N TYR A 569 9.25 18.98 -15.82
CA TYR A 569 9.40 19.48 -17.17
C TYR A 569 8.39 20.58 -17.42
N ASP A 570 8.82 21.68 -18.04
CA ASP A 570 7.92 22.75 -18.48
C ASP A 570 7.14 22.37 -19.76
N ALA A 571 6.23 23.23 -20.16
CA ALA A 571 5.42 23.03 -21.37
C ALA A 571 6.24 22.98 -22.68
N GLN A 572 7.51 23.40 -22.65
CA GLN A 572 8.45 23.32 -23.76
C GLN A 572 9.31 22.06 -23.73
N GLY A 573 9.14 21.21 -22.70
CA GLY A 573 9.91 19.98 -22.50
C GLY A 573 11.29 20.19 -21.87
N ASN A 574 11.57 21.34 -21.31
CA ASN A 574 12.83 21.60 -20.61
C ASN A 574 12.80 20.96 -19.22
N LEU A 575 13.88 20.25 -18.85
CA LEU A 575 14.05 19.58 -17.58
C LEU A 575 14.59 20.55 -16.51
N TYR A 576 13.95 20.55 -15.37
CA TYR A 576 14.34 21.28 -14.18
C TYR A 576 14.49 20.35 -12.97
N THR A 577 15.37 20.73 -12.05
CA THR A 577 15.54 20.05 -10.76
C THR A 577 15.10 20.99 -9.65
N TYR A 578 14.24 20.51 -8.77
CA TYR A 578 13.77 21.27 -7.62
C TYR A 578 14.94 21.63 -6.68
N ASP A 579 14.84 22.78 -6.00
CA ASP A 579 15.88 23.32 -5.10
C ASP A 579 17.26 23.46 -5.79
N SER A 580 17.23 23.88 -7.04
CA SER A 580 18.44 24.16 -7.83
C SER A 580 18.30 25.47 -8.62
N ASP A 581 19.43 26.04 -9.04
CA ASP A 581 19.46 27.32 -9.76
C ASP A 581 18.61 27.29 -11.05
N ASN A 582 18.51 26.16 -11.74
CA ASN A 582 17.72 26.03 -12.95
C ASN A 582 16.20 25.88 -12.65
N GLY A 583 15.82 25.44 -11.44
CA GLY A 583 14.42 25.26 -11.03
C GLY A 583 13.72 26.53 -10.53
N ALA A 584 14.47 27.58 -10.22
CA ALA A 584 13.97 28.78 -9.52
C ALA A 584 12.77 29.48 -10.20
N ALA A 585 12.63 29.37 -11.51
CA ALA A 585 11.52 30.00 -12.25
C ALA A 585 10.14 29.42 -11.90
N TYR A 586 10.08 28.14 -11.55
CA TYR A 586 8.82 27.42 -11.27
C TYR A 586 8.66 27.01 -9.81
N GLU A 587 9.68 27.25 -8.98
CA GLU A 587 9.73 26.77 -7.59
C GLU A 587 8.54 27.27 -6.76
N SER A 588 8.08 28.50 -6.99
CA SER A 588 6.89 29.02 -6.31
C SER A 588 5.64 28.22 -6.62
N ALA A 589 5.40 27.86 -7.89
CA ALA A 589 4.24 27.06 -8.29
C ALA A 589 4.32 25.63 -7.77
N VAL A 590 5.51 25.03 -7.75
CA VAL A 590 5.72 23.70 -7.17
C VAL A 590 5.51 23.72 -5.66
N ASN A 591 5.99 24.75 -4.95
CA ASN A 591 5.75 24.92 -3.51
C ASN A 591 4.28 25.12 -3.19
N ASP A 592 3.56 25.92 -3.96
CA ASP A 592 2.12 26.12 -3.81
C ASP A 592 1.37 24.78 -3.94
N TYR A 593 1.76 23.93 -4.89
CA TYR A 593 1.23 22.59 -5.03
C TYR A 593 1.53 21.74 -3.79
N PHE A 594 2.77 21.73 -3.28
CA PHE A 594 3.13 20.98 -2.08
C PHE A 594 2.36 21.46 -0.84
N TYR A 595 2.07 22.76 -0.73
CA TYR A 595 1.23 23.28 0.34
C TYR A 595 -0.21 22.77 0.23
N LEU A 596 -0.78 22.75 -0.97
CA LEU A 596 -2.12 22.21 -1.21
C LEU A 596 -2.19 20.70 -0.96
N GLU A 597 -1.21 19.95 -1.44
CA GLU A 597 -1.10 18.50 -1.21
C GLU A 597 -0.96 18.18 0.28
N TYR A 598 -0.03 18.84 0.98
CA TYR A 598 0.14 18.66 2.42
C TYR A 598 -1.15 19.02 3.17
N HIS A 599 -1.81 20.10 2.77
CA HIS A 599 -3.08 20.53 3.35
C HIS A 599 -4.20 19.52 3.12
N ASN A 600 -4.25 18.88 1.95
CA ASN A 600 -5.20 17.81 1.66
C ASN A 600 -5.12 16.65 2.68
N LEU A 601 -3.95 16.38 3.22
CA LEU A 601 -3.70 15.31 4.16
C LEU A 601 -3.92 15.71 5.62
N GLN A 602 -4.15 17.00 5.92
CA GLN A 602 -4.32 17.48 7.28
C GLN A 602 -5.73 17.22 7.83
N LYS A 603 -5.81 17.01 9.14
CA LYS A 603 -7.06 16.69 9.84
C LYS A 603 -8.06 17.87 9.82
N ASP A 604 -7.55 19.08 9.99
CA ASP A 604 -8.34 20.32 10.08
C ASP A 604 -8.22 21.17 8.81
N ARG A 605 -8.19 20.51 7.64
CA ARG A 605 -8.03 21.15 6.33
C ARG A 605 -9.17 22.09 5.96
N ARG A 606 -8.85 23.08 5.12
CA ARG A 606 -9.84 24.02 4.57
C ARG A 606 -10.70 23.34 3.51
N GLN A 607 -11.91 22.97 3.87
CA GLN A 607 -12.85 22.22 3.02
C GLN A 607 -13.18 22.95 1.70
N SER A 608 -13.19 24.28 1.70
CA SER A 608 -13.49 25.10 0.50
C SER A 608 -12.55 24.85 -0.68
N LEU A 609 -11.32 24.35 -0.44
CA LEU A 609 -10.38 23.99 -1.51
C LEU A 609 -10.74 22.68 -2.21
N PHE A 610 -11.54 21.85 -1.56
CA PHE A 610 -11.83 20.50 -2.00
C PHE A 610 -13.32 20.22 -2.21
N GLN A 611 -14.11 21.27 -2.30
CA GLN A 611 -15.52 21.20 -2.69
C GLN A 611 -15.72 21.95 -4.00
N PRO A 612 -16.68 21.58 -4.83
CA PRO A 612 -17.02 22.35 -6.02
C PRO A 612 -17.28 23.80 -5.68
N TYR A 613 -17.03 24.66 -6.65
CA TYR A 613 -17.45 26.06 -6.55
C TYR A 613 -18.97 26.14 -6.36
N PRO A 614 -19.46 27.08 -5.55
CA PRO A 614 -20.89 27.25 -5.28
C PRO A 614 -21.71 27.67 -6.50
#